data_00817f8345ab9c47d36cdcc9dd4de2dc
#
_entry.id   00817f8345ab9c47d36cdcc9dd4de2dc
#
_cell.length_a   1.000
_cell.length_b   1.000
_cell.length_c   1.000
_cell.angle_alpha   90.00
_cell.angle_beta   90.00
_cell.angle_gamma   90.00
#
_symmetry.space_group_name_H-M   'P 1'
#
loop_
_entity.id
_entity.type
_entity.pdbx_description
1 polymer ?
#
loop_
_entity_poly.entity_id
_entity_poly.type
_entity_poly.pdbx_seq_one_letter_code
_entity_poly.pdbx_strand_id
1 'polypeptide(L)'
;MKQARFAVVLAVVLTLVLSMGVLASYPAEVDAWLQACGLGPYAPETEDWDAVYEKAKAEGKVVIYTSSSRTIQVKEEFEGIYPGIEVEVYHLGTTDSINKLHREQLSGIYNCDIIHASGYPSQLFLLAANHMVFPYYPPELKDVIPQNFREPLTAQRYEARGVFYNDAVYGDPPIESWWELTLPEWRGKIAMVDPIVDASTLDFITTIVDNSDQLAEEYERFFGKPIELTEENAGYQLLRGILDNGVRLYSGHRDVGDLVGDTSMAEPPIGIGMVYSQMRYYGDESRGDLRHQPFLELKPAVGMIYPSLQNIAYKAPNPNAAKLMIKYLNGDDQGGLGLAPWFQEGNWPARQDITVGHAHPVLGEINWKLEEINFWVMDPEAIWEQSNDVQDWWMVNAY
;
A
#
# COMPACT_ATOMS: atom_id res chain seq x y z
N MET A 1 55.12 33.82 2.55
CA MET A 1 54.34 35.07 2.66
C MET A 1 53.38 35.15 1.50
N LYS A 2 52.16 35.52 1.79
CA LYS A 2 51.04 35.81 0.91
C LYS A 2 50.38 34.61 0.19
N GLN A 3 49.34 34.13 0.85
CA GLN A 3 48.26 33.33 0.30
C GLN A 3 47.50 34.12 -0.76
N ALA A 4 47.30 33.53 -1.95
CA ALA A 4 46.33 34.02 -2.92
C ALA A 4 45.13 33.05 -2.91
N ARG A 5 44.00 33.53 -2.40
CA ARG A 5 42.72 32.85 -2.45
C ARG A 5 42.16 32.99 -3.87
N PHE A 6 42.04 31.89 -4.60
CA PHE A 6 41.24 31.86 -5.82
C PHE A 6 39.76 31.62 -5.41
N ALA A 7 38.96 32.67 -5.57
CA ALA A 7 37.51 32.58 -5.53
C ALA A 7 37.03 32.08 -6.90
N VAL A 8 36.53 30.85 -6.96
CA VAL A 8 35.81 30.35 -8.13
C VAL A 8 34.41 30.92 -8.03
N VAL A 9 34.08 31.87 -8.86
CA VAL A 9 32.72 32.36 -9.09
C VAL A 9 32.02 31.33 -9.97
N LEU A 10 31.17 30.47 -9.33
CA LEU A 10 30.27 29.59 -10.05
C LEU A 10 29.10 30.41 -10.57
N ALA A 11 29.14 30.78 -11.84
CA ALA A 11 28.01 31.39 -12.53
C ALA A 11 26.93 30.32 -12.73
N VAL A 12 25.94 30.30 -11.83
CA VAL A 12 24.71 29.53 -12.02
C VAL A 12 23.93 30.26 -13.13
N VAL A 13 24.02 29.72 -14.34
CA VAL A 13 23.10 30.08 -15.41
C VAL A 13 21.74 29.48 -15.05
N LEU A 14 20.89 30.32 -14.45
CA LEU A 14 19.50 30.03 -14.21
C LEU A 14 18.79 30.00 -15.57
N THR A 15 18.80 28.86 -16.25
CA THR A 15 17.89 28.60 -17.35
C THR A 15 16.49 28.51 -16.72
N LEU A 16 15.73 29.60 -16.82
CA LEU A 16 14.29 29.60 -16.66
C LEU A 16 13.75 28.72 -17.79
N VAL A 17 13.65 27.41 -17.52
CA VAL A 17 12.75 26.56 -18.25
C VAL A 17 11.35 27.03 -17.80
N LEU A 18 10.73 27.91 -18.61
CA LEU A 18 9.31 28.05 -18.61
C LEU A 18 8.79 26.61 -18.87
N SER A 19 8.47 25.88 -17.82
CA SER A 19 7.56 24.78 -17.90
C SER A 19 6.20 25.35 -18.28
N MET A 20 6.03 25.61 -19.59
CA MET A 20 4.70 25.47 -20.15
C MET A 20 4.31 24.03 -19.82
N GLY A 21 3.52 23.87 -18.74
CA GLY A 21 2.82 22.64 -18.50
C GLY A 21 2.11 22.31 -19.80
N VAL A 22 2.64 21.34 -20.52
CA VAL A 22 1.85 20.60 -21.48
C VAL A 22 0.79 19.97 -20.60
N LEU A 23 -0.35 20.65 -20.45
CA LEU A 23 -1.58 20.02 -20.01
C LEU A 23 -1.74 18.88 -21.00
N ALA A 24 -1.44 17.65 -20.59
CA ALA A 24 -1.75 16.47 -21.37
C ALA A 24 -3.25 16.59 -21.65
N SER A 25 -3.59 16.93 -22.89
CA SER A 25 -4.99 17.16 -23.25
C SER A 25 -5.66 15.80 -23.21
N TYR A 26 -6.58 15.62 -22.29
CA TYR A 26 -7.43 14.44 -22.27
C TYR A 26 -8.17 14.29 -23.62
N PRO A 27 -8.51 13.06 -24.05
CA PRO A 27 -9.47 12.88 -25.14
C PRO A 27 -10.73 13.71 -24.89
N ALA A 28 -11.29 14.31 -25.92
CA ALA A 28 -12.40 15.28 -25.79
C ALA A 28 -13.59 14.75 -24.97
N GLU A 29 -13.88 13.45 -25.07
CA GLU A 29 -14.95 12.80 -24.31
C GLU A 29 -14.62 12.70 -22.81
N VAL A 30 -13.35 12.38 -22.47
CA VAL A 30 -12.86 12.34 -21.09
C VAL A 30 -12.89 13.73 -20.49
N ASP A 31 -12.38 14.72 -21.23
CA ASP A 31 -12.32 16.12 -20.79
C ASP A 31 -13.73 16.67 -20.49
N ALA A 32 -14.69 16.45 -21.42
CA ALA A 32 -16.07 16.85 -21.21
C ALA A 32 -16.72 16.20 -19.98
N TRP A 33 -16.42 14.92 -19.71
CA TRP A 33 -16.92 14.21 -18.54
C TRP A 33 -16.28 14.77 -17.25
N LEU A 34 -14.98 14.99 -17.23
CA LEU A 34 -14.27 15.59 -16.09
C LEU A 34 -14.87 16.97 -15.75
N GLN A 35 -15.12 17.80 -16.79
CA GLN A 35 -15.74 19.11 -16.62
C GLN A 35 -17.15 18.99 -16.04
N ALA A 36 -17.96 18.09 -16.56
CA ALA A 36 -19.34 17.87 -16.10
C ALA A 36 -19.42 17.41 -14.64
N CYS A 37 -18.43 16.62 -14.19
CA CYS A 37 -18.37 16.09 -12.83
C CYS A 37 -17.56 16.98 -11.87
N GLY A 38 -16.86 18.02 -12.35
CA GLY A 38 -15.96 18.83 -11.54
C GLY A 38 -14.81 18.00 -10.96
N LEU A 39 -14.10 17.28 -11.84
CA LEU A 39 -12.97 16.41 -11.49
C LEU A 39 -11.70 16.83 -12.24
N GLY A 40 -10.55 16.35 -11.79
CA GLY A 40 -9.26 16.67 -12.39
C GLY A 40 -9.01 18.19 -12.44
N PRO A 41 -8.67 18.77 -13.61
CA PRO A 41 -8.42 20.20 -13.75
C PRO A 41 -9.65 21.08 -13.51
N TYR A 42 -10.83 20.48 -13.43
CA TYR A 42 -12.11 21.18 -13.17
C TYR A 42 -12.60 20.99 -11.73
N ALA A 43 -11.80 20.38 -10.87
CA ALA A 43 -12.12 20.25 -9.45
C ALA A 43 -12.20 21.67 -8.82
N PRO A 44 -13.28 21.98 -8.07
CA PRO A 44 -13.41 23.29 -7.45
C PRO A 44 -12.41 23.43 -6.30
N GLU A 45 -12.06 24.67 -5.96
CA GLU A 45 -11.22 24.96 -4.78
C GLU A 45 -11.96 24.68 -3.46
N THR A 46 -13.28 24.71 -3.47
CA THR A 46 -14.15 24.39 -2.34
C THR A 46 -15.40 23.67 -2.85
N GLU A 47 -15.88 22.67 -2.11
CA GLU A 47 -17.13 21.97 -2.41
C GLU A 47 -18.28 22.49 -1.55
N ASP A 48 -19.43 22.69 -2.16
CA ASP A 48 -20.71 22.85 -1.45
C ASP A 48 -21.27 21.46 -1.15
N TRP A 49 -20.96 20.93 0.03
CA TRP A 49 -21.31 19.57 0.41
C TRP A 49 -22.83 19.34 0.53
N ASP A 50 -23.61 20.36 0.82
CA ASP A 50 -25.08 20.25 0.82
C ASP A 50 -25.59 20.09 -0.62
N ALA A 51 -25.05 20.84 -1.57
CA ALA A 51 -25.40 20.70 -2.98
C ALA A 51 -24.89 19.36 -3.55
N VAL A 52 -23.71 18.89 -3.14
CA VAL A 52 -23.20 17.55 -3.52
C VAL A 52 -24.11 16.46 -2.99
N TYR A 53 -24.56 16.56 -1.72
CA TYR A 53 -25.47 15.59 -1.12
C TYR A 53 -26.83 15.53 -1.83
N GLU A 54 -27.43 16.67 -2.16
CA GLU A 54 -28.72 16.67 -2.90
C GLU A 54 -28.59 16.04 -4.29
N LYS A 55 -27.46 16.23 -4.99
CA LYS A 55 -27.18 15.55 -6.25
C LYS A 55 -26.95 14.04 -6.04
N ALA A 56 -26.16 13.67 -5.05
CA ALA A 56 -25.89 12.28 -4.70
C ALA A 56 -27.18 11.53 -4.30
N LYS A 57 -28.10 12.20 -3.60
CA LYS A 57 -29.42 11.66 -3.26
C LYS A 57 -30.29 11.46 -4.50
N ALA A 58 -30.16 12.34 -5.52
CA ALA A 58 -30.84 12.16 -6.79
C ALA A 58 -30.23 11.00 -7.61
N GLU A 59 -28.92 10.73 -7.49
CA GLU A 59 -28.23 9.55 -8.01
C GLU A 59 -28.67 8.25 -7.32
N GLY A 60 -28.95 8.31 -6.02
CA GLY A 60 -29.61 7.28 -5.24
C GLY A 60 -28.72 6.17 -4.74
N LYS A 61 -27.47 6.03 -5.25
CA LYS A 61 -26.52 5.00 -4.78
C LYS A 61 -25.07 5.36 -5.08
N VAL A 62 -24.16 4.59 -4.46
CA VAL A 62 -22.72 4.55 -4.81
C VAL A 62 -22.27 3.10 -4.93
N VAL A 63 -21.53 2.78 -5.98
CA VAL A 63 -21.01 1.43 -6.27
C VAL A 63 -19.50 1.41 -6.08
N ILE A 64 -19.01 0.53 -5.19
CA ILE A 64 -17.61 0.45 -4.81
C ILE A 64 -17.05 -0.93 -5.18
N TYR A 65 -15.98 -0.97 -6.00
CA TYR A 65 -15.16 -2.16 -6.17
C TYR A 65 -13.99 -2.11 -5.21
N THR A 66 -13.80 -3.13 -4.38
CA THR A 66 -12.84 -3.06 -3.28
C THR A 66 -12.12 -4.38 -3.02
N SER A 67 -10.88 -4.26 -2.54
CA SER A 67 -10.09 -5.38 -2.00
C SER A 67 -10.28 -5.56 -0.48
N SER A 68 -10.99 -4.64 0.18
CA SER A 68 -11.13 -4.66 1.64
C SER A 68 -12.54 -5.04 2.09
N SER A 69 -12.68 -6.12 2.87
CA SER A 69 -13.94 -6.47 3.52
C SER A 69 -14.44 -5.41 4.52
N ARG A 70 -13.57 -4.52 4.99
CA ARG A 70 -13.92 -3.42 5.88
C ARG A 70 -14.81 -2.37 5.19
N THR A 71 -14.74 -2.27 3.86
CA THR A 71 -15.65 -1.39 3.09
C THR A 71 -17.12 -1.79 3.28
N ILE A 72 -17.40 -3.06 3.63
CA ILE A 72 -18.75 -3.50 3.96
C ILE A 72 -19.21 -2.92 5.32
N GLN A 73 -18.29 -2.76 6.26
CA GLN A 73 -18.60 -2.29 7.62
C GLN A 73 -19.02 -0.82 7.65
N VAL A 74 -18.52 -0.01 6.69
CA VAL A 74 -18.85 1.43 6.63
C VAL A 74 -20.18 1.73 5.95
N LYS A 75 -20.83 0.73 5.35
CA LYS A 75 -22.10 0.89 4.60
C LYS A 75 -23.21 1.47 5.47
N GLU A 76 -23.54 0.80 6.57
CA GLU A 76 -24.68 1.18 7.41
C GLU A 76 -24.52 2.57 8.03
N GLU A 77 -23.31 2.92 8.46
CA GLU A 77 -23.02 4.23 9.02
C GLU A 77 -23.15 5.33 7.96
N PHE A 78 -22.60 5.12 6.76
CA PHE A 78 -22.73 6.05 5.65
C PHE A 78 -24.19 6.28 5.26
N GLU A 79 -24.97 5.21 5.09
CA GLU A 79 -26.40 5.28 4.75
C GLU A 79 -27.21 5.97 5.86
N GLY A 80 -26.78 5.84 7.12
CA GLY A 80 -27.36 6.54 8.27
C GLY A 80 -27.07 8.04 8.27
N ILE A 81 -25.86 8.44 7.89
CA ILE A 81 -25.44 9.86 7.80
C ILE A 81 -26.04 10.52 6.55
N TYR A 82 -26.12 9.79 5.44
CA TYR A 82 -26.58 10.28 4.13
C TYR A 82 -27.81 9.50 3.62
N PRO A 83 -28.97 9.63 4.30
CA PRO A 83 -30.17 8.89 3.91
C PRO A 83 -30.61 9.20 2.47
N GLY A 84 -30.98 8.15 1.73
CA GLY A 84 -31.36 8.23 0.33
C GLY A 84 -30.26 7.88 -0.65
N ILE A 85 -29.07 7.48 -0.15
CA ILE A 85 -27.95 6.96 -0.96
C ILE A 85 -27.68 5.54 -0.50
N GLU A 86 -27.91 4.54 -1.35
CA GLU A 86 -27.59 3.14 -1.10
C GLU A 86 -26.09 2.88 -1.40
N VAL A 87 -25.42 2.09 -0.55
CA VAL A 87 -24.03 1.67 -0.79
C VAL A 87 -24.01 0.22 -1.31
N GLU A 88 -23.52 0.03 -2.52
CA GLU A 88 -23.35 -1.26 -3.16
C GLU A 88 -21.85 -1.63 -3.18
N VAL A 89 -21.44 -2.67 -2.46
CA VAL A 89 -20.04 -3.05 -2.29
C VAL A 89 -19.75 -4.38 -2.98
N TYR A 90 -18.81 -4.37 -3.92
CA TYR A 90 -18.24 -5.57 -4.53
C TYR A 90 -16.86 -5.84 -3.92
N HIS A 91 -16.81 -6.73 -2.94
CA HIS A 91 -15.56 -7.18 -2.34
C HIS A 91 -14.99 -8.36 -3.15
N LEU A 92 -13.98 -8.10 -3.98
CA LEU A 92 -13.46 -9.03 -4.99
C LEU A 92 -11.96 -9.37 -4.84
N GLY A 93 -11.27 -8.74 -3.90
CA GLY A 93 -9.80 -8.75 -3.88
C GLY A 93 -9.19 -7.74 -4.86
N THR A 94 -7.88 -7.51 -4.76
CA THR A 94 -7.18 -6.45 -5.52
C THR A 94 -7.23 -6.69 -7.03
N THR A 95 -6.69 -7.83 -7.46
CA THR A 95 -6.57 -8.18 -8.89
C THR A 95 -7.93 -8.26 -9.58
N ASP A 96 -8.91 -8.88 -8.94
CA ASP A 96 -10.25 -9.05 -9.53
C ASP A 96 -11.01 -7.73 -9.60
N SER A 97 -10.85 -6.83 -8.61
CA SER A 97 -11.46 -5.49 -8.64
C SER A 97 -10.94 -4.67 -9.83
N ILE A 98 -9.61 -4.66 -10.03
CA ILE A 98 -8.95 -3.96 -11.12
C ILE A 98 -9.34 -4.55 -12.47
N ASN A 99 -9.25 -5.87 -12.61
CA ASN A 99 -9.57 -6.57 -13.86
C ASN A 99 -11.05 -6.45 -14.22
N LYS A 100 -11.95 -6.46 -13.22
CA LYS A 100 -13.38 -6.24 -13.47
C LYS A 100 -13.63 -4.85 -14.06
N LEU A 101 -13.11 -3.81 -13.40
CA LEU A 101 -13.25 -2.43 -13.87
C LEU A 101 -12.67 -2.26 -15.27
N HIS A 102 -11.45 -2.77 -15.50
CA HIS A 102 -10.79 -2.69 -16.79
C HIS A 102 -11.62 -3.33 -17.93
N ARG A 103 -12.06 -4.59 -17.73
CA ARG A 103 -12.83 -5.32 -18.73
C ARG A 103 -14.21 -4.67 -19.01
N GLU A 104 -14.88 -4.17 -17.98
CA GLU A 104 -16.15 -3.47 -18.13
C GLU A 104 -16.01 -2.22 -18.98
N GLN A 105 -15.03 -1.35 -18.64
CA GLN A 105 -14.80 -0.12 -19.39
C GLN A 105 -14.37 -0.35 -20.84
N LEU A 106 -13.51 -1.35 -21.10
CA LEU A 106 -13.19 -1.77 -22.46
C LEU A 106 -14.43 -2.23 -23.27
N SER A 107 -15.43 -2.75 -22.57
CA SER A 107 -16.69 -3.19 -23.17
C SER A 107 -17.75 -2.09 -23.23
N GLY A 108 -17.40 -0.84 -22.83
CA GLY A 108 -18.35 0.28 -22.77
C GLY A 108 -19.37 0.16 -21.63
N ILE A 109 -19.05 -0.62 -20.59
CA ILE A 109 -19.88 -0.82 -19.41
C ILE A 109 -19.29 -0.01 -18.25
N TYR A 110 -20.12 0.79 -17.61
CA TYR A 110 -19.73 1.72 -16.54
C TYR A 110 -20.60 1.48 -15.31
N ASN A 111 -20.23 0.51 -14.45
CA ASN A 111 -21.02 0.14 -13.28
C ASN A 111 -20.36 0.58 -11.97
N CYS A 112 -19.08 0.94 -11.99
CA CYS A 112 -18.32 1.30 -10.81
C CYS A 112 -18.25 2.81 -10.64
N ASP A 113 -18.44 3.29 -9.41
CA ASP A 113 -18.23 4.69 -9.07
C ASP A 113 -16.85 4.91 -8.45
N ILE A 114 -16.43 3.99 -7.55
CA ILE A 114 -15.16 4.08 -6.84
C ILE A 114 -14.44 2.73 -6.91
N ILE A 115 -13.15 2.75 -7.27
CA ILE A 115 -12.25 1.65 -6.96
C ILE A 115 -11.51 1.99 -5.65
N HIS A 116 -11.69 1.16 -4.62
CA HIS A 116 -11.04 1.29 -3.32
C HIS A 116 -10.21 0.04 -3.05
N ALA A 117 -8.96 0.03 -3.50
CA ALA A 117 -8.11 -1.14 -3.48
C ALA A 117 -6.62 -0.76 -3.46
N SER A 118 -5.78 -1.70 -3.04
CA SER A 118 -4.33 -1.66 -3.26
C SER A 118 -4.00 -1.96 -4.74
N GLY A 119 -2.79 -2.35 -5.08
CA GLY A 119 -2.38 -2.67 -6.45
C GLY A 119 -2.03 -1.42 -7.25
N TYR A 120 -1.20 -0.56 -6.65
CA TYR A 120 -0.80 0.72 -7.21
C TYR A 120 -0.22 0.60 -8.63
N PRO A 121 0.70 -0.33 -8.93
CA PRO A 121 1.22 -0.47 -10.30
C PRO A 121 0.12 -0.72 -11.33
N SER A 122 -0.77 -1.67 -11.07
CA SER A 122 -1.88 -1.99 -11.98
C SER A 122 -2.90 -0.85 -12.09
N GLN A 123 -3.21 -0.16 -11.00
CA GLN A 123 -4.10 1.01 -11.07
C GLN A 123 -3.46 2.15 -11.85
N LEU A 124 -2.14 2.35 -11.74
CA LEU A 124 -1.41 3.39 -12.45
C LEU A 124 -1.30 3.08 -13.96
N PHE A 125 -0.74 1.92 -14.30
CA PHE A 125 -0.38 1.60 -15.68
C PHE A 125 -1.52 0.99 -16.50
N LEU A 126 -2.44 0.26 -15.86
CA LEU A 126 -3.58 -0.35 -16.56
C LEU A 126 -4.83 0.56 -16.55
N LEU A 127 -5.11 1.25 -15.44
CA LEU A 127 -6.33 2.04 -15.32
C LEU A 127 -6.07 3.55 -15.58
N ALA A 128 -5.21 4.19 -14.83
CA ALA A 128 -5.01 5.64 -14.92
C ALA A 128 -4.37 6.05 -16.25
N ALA A 129 -3.36 5.33 -16.74
CA ALA A 129 -2.74 5.59 -18.04
C ALA A 129 -3.72 5.47 -19.21
N ASN A 130 -4.81 4.70 -19.06
CA ASN A 130 -5.89 4.56 -20.01
C ASN A 130 -7.14 5.43 -19.69
N HIS A 131 -7.00 6.39 -18.79
CA HIS A 131 -8.08 7.29 -18.36
C HIS A 131 -9.32 6.58 -17.81
N MET A 132 -9.14 5.41 -17.18
CA MET A 132 -10.23 4.61 -16.62
C MET A 132 -10.54 4.96 -15.16
N VAL A 133 -9.63 5.66 -14.48
CA VAL A 133 -9.81 6.17 -13.12
C VAL A 133 -9.16 7.54 -12.97
N PHE A 134 -9.68 8.34 -12.05
CA PHE A 134 -9.23 9.68 -11.77
C PHE A 134 -9.08 9.92 -10.27
N PRO A 135 -8.01 10.61 -9.84
CA PRO A 135 -7.83 10.98 -8.44
C PRO A 135 -8.91 11.97 -8.02
N TYR A 136 -9.39 11.79 -6.80
CA TYR A 136 -10.25 12.77 -6.14
C TYR A 136 -10.00 12.74 -4.63
N TYR A 137 -9.94 13.92 -4.04
CA TYR A 137 -9.90 14.16 -2.60
C TYR A 137 -10.76 15.39 -2.29
N PRO A 138 -11.40 15.46 -1.11
CA PRO A 138 -12.09 16.66 -0.67
C PRO A 138 -11.16 17.88 -0.69
N PRO A 139 -11.57 19.02 -1.30
CA PRO A 139 -10.68 20.19 -1.42
C PRO A 139 -10.12 20.70 -0.10
N GLU A 140 -10.89 20.60 0.99
CA GLU A 140 -10.49 20.98 2.35
C GLU A 140 -9.33 20.14 2.91
N LEU A 141 -9.08 18.96 2.34
CA LEU A 141 -7.97 18.09 2.75
C LEU A 141 -6.68 18.35 1.96
N LYS A 142 -6.68 19.31 1.03
CA LYS A 142 -5.55 19.61 0.16
C LYS A 142 -4.25 19.89 0.91
N ASP A 143 -4.34 20.61 2.02
CA ASP A 143 -3.17 21.04 2.80
C ASP A 143 -2.71 19.97 3.82
N VAL A 144 -3.55 18.98 4.10
CA VAL A 144 -3.26 17.91 5.07
C VAL A 144 -2.97 16.55 4.43
N ILE A 145 -3.26 16.40 3.15
CA ILE A 145 -2.83 15.22 2.37
C ILE A 145 -1.67 15.67 1.46
N PRO A 146 -0.46 15.15 1.62
CA PRO A 146 0.69 15.46 0.76
C PRO A 146 0.40 15.22 -0.72
N GLN A 147 1.05 15.99 -1.61
CA GLN A 147 0.79 15.91 -3.05
C GLN A 147 1.04 14.50 -3.63
N ASN A 148 2.12 13.86 -3.21
CA ASN A 148 2.44 12.49 -3.63
C ASN A 148 1.43 11.43 -3.15
N PHE A 149 0.51 11.79 -2.22
CA PHE A 149 -0.59 10.93 -1.77
C PHE A 149 -1.91 11.26 -2.47
N ARG A 150 -1.95 12.36 -3.23
CA ARG A 150 -3.11 12.80 -3.99
C ARG A 150 -3.00 12.51 -5.50
N GLU A 151 -1.77 12.46 -6.01
CA GLU A 151 -1.45 12.36 -7.44
C GLU A 151 -0.31 11.35 -7.67
N PRO A 152 -0.32 10.59 -8.79
CA PRO A 152 -1.32 10.57 -9.87
C PRO A 152 -2.61 9.83 -9.50
N LEU A 153 -2.65 9.13 -8.37
CA LEU A 153 -3.81 8.44 -7.79
C LEU A 153 -3.92 8.79 -6.31
N THR A 154 -5.14 8.85 -5.79
CA THR A 154 -5.38 9.25 -4.41
C THR A 154 -5.27 8.06 -3.47
N ALA A 155 -4.35 8.15 -2.52
CA ALA A 155 -4.26 7.22 -1.41
C ALA A 155 -5.24 7.63 -0.28
N GLN A 156 -5.92 6.64 0.30
CA GLN A 156 -6.63 6.82 1.56
C GLN A 156 -5.67 6.66 2.74
N ARG A 157 -4.76 5.70 2.62
CA ARG A 157 -3.77 5.33 3.64
C ARG A 157 -2.58 4.65 3.02
N TYR A 158 -1.52 4.50 3.80
CA TYR A 158 -0.43 3.58 3.55
C TYR A 158 -0.55 2.35 4.43
N GLU A 159 -0.19 1.22 3.88
CA GLU A 159 -0.07 -0.07 4.55
C GLU A 159 1.37 -0.57 4.42
N ALA A 160 1.81 -1.44 5.34
CA ALA A 160 3.12 -2.05 5.28
C ALA A 160 3.05 -3.56 5.23
N ARG A 161 4.05 -4.13 4.56
CA ARG A 161 4.43 -5.54 4.65
C ARG A 161 5.85 -5.64 5.16
N GLY A 162 6.12 -6.62 5.98
CA GLY A 162 7.45 -6.81 6.52
C GLY A 162 7.65 -8.17 7.15
N VAL A 163 8.64 -8.23 8.00
CA VAL A 163 9.04 -9.44 8.71
C VAL A 163 8.44 -9.44 10.11
N PHE A 164 7.97 -10.60 10.56
CA PHE A 164 7.35 -10.79 11.87
C PHE A 164 8.00 -11.95 12.61
N TYR A 165 7.99 -11.88 13.93
CA TYR A 165 8.48 -12.92 14.83
C TYR A 165 7.53 -13.10 16.02
N ASN A 166 7.72 -14.21 16.76
CA ASN A 166 6.95 -14.49 17.98
C ASN A 166 7.70 -13.92 19.19
N ASP A 167 7.21 -12.83 19.76
CA ASP A 167 7.88 -12.15 20.89
C ASP A 167 7.74 -12.91 22.22
N ALA A 168 6.73 -13.75 22.39
CA ALA A 168 6.60 -14.58 23.57
C ALA A 168 7.68 -15.68 23.64
N VAL A 169 8.17 -16.15 22.48
CA VAL A 169 9.19 -17.19 22.39
C VAL A 169 10.59 -16.62 22.27
N TYR A 170 10.79 -15.64 21.41
CA TYR A 170 12.11 -15.08 21.15
C TYR A 170 12.48 -13.95 22.11
N GLY A 171 11.49 -13.26 22.69
CA GLY A 171 11.69 -12.05 23.48
C GLY A 171 12.04 -10.88 22.58
N ASP A 172 13.31 -10.67 22.32
CA ASP A 172 13.82 -9.67 21.38
C ASP A 172 13.81 -10.18 19.94
N PRO A 173 13.83 -9.27 18.91
CA PRO A 173 13.97 -9.65 17.52
C PRO A 173 15.16 -10.58 17.29
N PRO A 174 14.94 -11.80 16.73
CA PRO A 174 15.98 -12.81 16.68
C PRO A 174 16.99 -12.63 15.53
N ILE A 175 16.77 -11.68 14.62
CA ILE A 175 17.68 -11.32 13.52
C ILE A 175 17.81 -9.79 13.42
N GLU A 176 18.93 -9.30 12.91
CA GLU A 176 19.16 -7.88 12.60
C GLU A 176 19.29 -7.59 11.10
N SER A 177 19.51 -8.63 10.30
CA SER A 177 19.70 -8.54 8.85
C SER A 177 18.89 -9.59 8.11
N TRP A 178 18.38 -9.23 6.93
CA TRP A 178 17.73 -10.18 6.01
C TRP A 178 18.62 -11.36 5.65
N TRP A 179 19.95 -11.15 5.60
CA TRP A 179 20.91 -12.19 5.25
C TRP A 179 21.00 -13.32 6.25
N GLU A 180 20.60 -13.09 7.50
CA GLU A 180 20.54 -14.16 8.50
C GLU A 180 19.55 -15.24 8.13
N LEU A 181 18.45 -14.89 7.43
CA LEU A 181 17.46 -15.86 6.95
C LEU A 181 18.02 -16.87 5.94
N THR A 182 19.22 -16.61 5.38
CA THR A 182 19.94 -17.54 4.51
C THR A 182 20.85 -18.51 5.27
N LEU A 183 21.04 -18.31 6.57
CA LEU A 183 21.91 -19.12 7.40
C LEU A 183 21.23 -20.45 7.80
N PRO A 184 22.01 -21.52 8.05
CA PRO A 184 21.48 -22.86 8.34
C PRO A 184 20.56 -22.95 9.56
N GLU A 185 20.73 -22.06 10.56
CA GLU A 185 19.89 -22.02 11.77
C GLU A 185 18.43 -21.71 11.50
N TRP A 186 18.13 -21.05 10.36
CA TRP A 186 16.78 -20.69 9.94
C TRP A 186 16.14 -21.72 8.99
N ARG A 187 16.82 -22.84 8.75
CA ARG A 187 16.29 -23.91 7.87
C ARG A 187 14.96 -24.46 8.40
N GLY A 188 13.91 -24.38 7.57
CA GLY A 188 12.55 -24.80 7.91
C GLY A 188 11.82 -23.91 8.91
N LYS A 189 12.40 -22.76 9.27
CA LYS A 189 11.84 -21.79 10.24
C LYS A 189 11.43 -20.46 9.57
N ILE A 190 11.05 -20.49 8.31
CA ILE A 190 10.57 -19.33 7.55
C ILE A 190 9.20 -19.68 6.98
N ALA A 191 8.27 -18.74 7.03
CA ALA A 191 6.94 -18.88 6.45
C ALA A 191 6.54 -17.60 5.70
N MET A 192 5.82 -17.77 4.59
CA MET A 192 5.26 -16.65 3.82
C MET A 192 4.03 -17.09 3.03
N VAL A 193 3.25 -16.14 2.57
CA VAL A 193 2.24 -16.41 1.54
C VAL A 193 2.96 -16.60 0.20
N ASP A 194 2.49 -17.57 -0.59
CA ASP A 194 3.05 -17.84 -1.89
C ASP A 194 2.80 -16.67 -2.86
N PRO A 195 3.87 -16.08 -3.45
CA PRO A 195 3.72 -14.98 -4.40
C PRO A 195 2.91 -15.32 -5.66
N ILE A 196 2.78 -16.61 -5.99
CA ILE A 196 1.99 -17.05 -7.15
C ILE A 196 0.48 -16.95 -6.90
N VAL A 197 0.05 -17.06 -5.65
CA VAL A 197 -1.38 -16.98 -5.30
C VAL A 197 -1.80 -15.62 -4.75
N ASP A 198 -0.84 -14.78 -4.37
CA ASP A 198 -1.09 -13.42 -3.85
C ASP A 198 -0.23 -12.37 -4.54
N ALA A 199 -0.87 -11.58 -5.41
CA ALA A 199 -0.18 -10.54 -6.19
C ALA A 199 0.55 -9.51 -5.31
N SER A 200 0.05 -9.21 -4.12
CA SER A 200 0.69 -8.24 -3.24
C SER A 200 1.92 -8.83 -2.51
N THR A 201 2.01 -10.16 -2.39
CA THR A 201 3.25 -10.83 -1.99
C THR A 201 4.24 -10.88 -3.15
N LEU A 202 3.77 -10.99 -4.39
CA LEU A 202 4.63 -10.82 -5.58
C LEU A 202 5.22 -9.40 -5.64
N ASP A 203 4.40 -8.37 -5.46
CA ASP A 203 4.88 -6.98 -5.37
C ASP A 203 5.96 -6.83 -4.28
N PHE A 204 5.78 -7.51 -3.15
CA PHE A 204 6.73 -7.45 -2.04
C PHE A 204 8.08 -8.09 -2.39
N ILE A 205 8.11 -9.31 -2.98
CA ILE A 205 9.37 -9.93 -3.38
C ILE A 205 10.02 -9.21 -4.57
N THR A 206 9.23 -8.59 -5.45
CA THR A 206 9.75 -7.72 -6.51
C THR A 206 10.42 -6.48 -5.93
N THR A 207 9.85 -5.88 -4.85
CA THR A 207 10.51 -4.78 -4.14
C THR A 207 11.84 -5.21 -3.50
N ILE A 208 11.97 -6.46 -3.03
CA ILE A 208 13.26 -7.00 -2.56
C ILE A 208 14.28 -7.03 -3.71
N VAL A 209 13.86 -7.49 -4.89
CA VAL A 209 14.72 -7.56 -6.08
C VAL A 209 15.12 -6.16 -6.56
N ASP A 210 14.19 -5.22 -6.58
CA ASP A 210 14.42 -3.83 -6.96
C ASP A 210 15.45 -3.12 -6.05
N ASN A 211 15.48 -3.46 -4.76
CA ASN A 211 16.41 -2.89 -3.78
C ASN A 211 17.72 -3.72 -3.63
N SER A 212 18.15 -4.38 -4.68
CA SER A 212 19.32 -5.27 -4.66
C SER A 212 20.64 -4.58 -4.29
N ASP A 213 20.82 -3.30 -4.64
CA ASP A 213 22.03 -2.56 -4.28
C ASP A 213 22.14 -2.39 -2.75
N GLN A 214 21.04 -2.04 -2.09
CA GLN A 214 21.00 -1.94 -0.63
C GLN A 214 21.25 -3.29 0.06
N LEU A 215 20.75 -4.37 -0.55
CA LEU A 215 21.00 -5.73 -0.07
C LEU A 215 22.45 -6.15 -0.24
N ALA A 216 23.11 -5.76 -1.34
CA ALA A 216 24.52 -6.01 -1.55
C ALA A 216 25.42 -5.26 -0.52
N GLU A 217 25.10 -3.99 -0.25
CA GLU A 217 25.76 -3.19 0.78
C GLU A 217 25.57 -3.80 2.19
N GLU A 218 24.34 -4.26 2.48
CA GLU A 218 24.05 -4.92 3.76
C GLU A 218 24.75 -6.28 3.88
N TYR A 219 24.90 -7.03 2.78
CA TYR A 219 25.70 -8.26 2.79
C TYR A 219 27.14 -7.99 3.19
N GLU A 220 27.75 -6.95 2.59
CA GLU A 220 29.13 -6.57 2.93
C GLU A 220 29.23 -6.10 4.39
N ARG A 221 28.27 -5.33 4.87
CA ARG A 221 28.20 -4.92 6.28
C ARG A 221 28.13 -6.12 7.23
N PHE A 222 27.26 -7.07 6.93
CA PHE A 222 26.97 -8.20 7.82
C PHE A 222 28.07 -9.26 7.79
N PHE A 223 28.55 -9.67 6.61
CA PHE A 223 29.55 -10.72 6.44
C PHE A 223 31.00 -10.20 6.40
N GLY A 224 31.22 -8.88 6.34
CA GLY A 224 32.56 -8.27 6.26
C GLY A 224 33.29 -8.49 4.94
N LYS A 225 32.58 -8.85 3.87
CA LYS A 225 33.11 -9.06 2.52
C LYS A 225 32.07 -8.78 1.46
N PRO A 226 32.46 -8.30 0.27
CA PRO A 226 31.52 -8.13 -0.84
C PRO A 226 30.81 -9.44 -1.20
N ILE A 227 29.56 -9.30 -1.70
CA ILE A 227 28.77 -10.45 -2.17
C ILE A 227 29.36 -11.03 -3.46
N GLU A 228 29.49 -12.34 -3.51
CA GLU A 228 29.80 -13.08 -4.75
C GLU A 228 28.50 -13.61 -5.32
N LEU A 229 28.00 -12.96 -6.38
CA LEU A 229 26.72 -13.29 -6.96
C LEU A 229 26.76 -14.61 -7.73
N THR A 230 25.81 -15.48 -7.46
CA THR A 230 25.47 -16.68 -8.24
C THR A 230 24.10 -16.54 -8.92
N GLU A 231 23.33 -15.54 -8.52
CA GLU A 231 22.08 -15.11 -9.14
C GLU A 231 22.31 -13.77 -9.87
N GLU A 232 21.29 -13.27 -10.56
CA GLU A 232 21.36 -12.05 -11.36
C GLU A 232 21.77 -10.82 -10.52
N ASN A 233 21.23 -10.72 -9.31
CA ASN A 233 21.53 -9.65 -8.37
C ASN A 233 21.36 -10.11 -6.91
N ALA A 234 21.66 -9.23 -5.95
CA ALA A 234 21.60 -9.56 -4.52
C ALA A 234 20.17 -9.84 -4.03
N GLY A 235 19.14 -9.27 -4.64
CA GLY A 235 17.76 -9.56 -4.33
C GLY A 235 17.39 -11.01 -4.65
N TYR A 236 17.67 -11.46 -5.86
CA TYR A 236 17.49 -12.86 -6.24
C TYR A 236 18.36 -13.81 -5.41
N GLN A 237 19.59 -13.39 -5.11
CA GLN A 237 20.48 -14.19 -4.24
C GLN A 237 19.90 -14.38 -2.84
N LEU A 238 19.32 -13.34 -2.25
CA LEU A 238 18.62 -13.42 -0.96
C LEU A 238 17.43 -14.38 -1.05
N LEU A 239 16.57 -14.20 -2.06
CA LEU A 239 15.39 -15.05 -2.27
C LEU A 239 15.81 -16.52 -2.48
N ARG A 240 16.90 -16.77 -3.22
CA ARG A 240 17.49 -18.11 -3.36
C ARG A 240 17.86 -18.72 -2.02
N GLY A 241 18.58 -17.99 -1.18
CA GLY A 241 18.97 -18.46 0.16
C GLY A 241 17.77 -18.76 1.07
N ILE A 242 16.71 -17.97 0.98
CA ILE A 242 15.44 -18.21 1.69
C ILE A 242 14.76 -19.49 1.19
N LEU A 243 14.73 -19.72 -0.14
CA LEU A 243 14.20 -20.94 -0.74
C LEU A 243 15.03 -22.18 -0.34
N ASP A 244 16.35 -22.09 -0.40
CA ASP A 244 17.28 -23.18 -0.01
C ASP A 244 17.15 -23.53 1.49
N ASN A 245 16.72 -22.59 2.31
CA ASN A 245 16.36 -22.82 3.72
C ASN A 245 14.96 -23.41 3.90
N GLY A 246 14.26 -23.74 2.82
CA GLY A 246 12.98 -24.46 2.88
C GLY A 246 11.86 -23.62 3.48
N VAL A 247 11.67 -22.43 2.94
CA VAL A 247 10.52 -21.56 3.31
C VAL A 247 9.21 -22.29 3.12
N ARG A 248 8.30 -22.15 4.08
CA ARG A 248 6.96 -22.75 4.02
C ARG A 248 6.00 -21.80 3.33
N LEU A 249 5.41 -22.23 2.23
CA LEU A 249 4.48 -21.43 1.43
C LEU A 249 3.03 -21.75 1.82
N TYR A 250 2.23 -20.70 1.99
CA TYR A 250 0.82 -20.76 2.38
C TYR A 250 -0.05 -20.00 1.37
N SER A 251 -1.32 -20.35 1.28
CA SER A 251 -2.28 -19.67 0.41
C SER A 251 -2.87 -18.39 1.00
N GLY A 252 -2.68 -18.14 2.30
CA GLY A 252 -3.31 -16.99 2.96
C GLY A 252 -2.51 -16.41 4.12
N HIS A 253 -2.64 -15.09 4.28
CA HIS A 253 -1.96 -14.34 5.34
C HIS A 253 -2.39 -14.75 6.76
N ARG A 254 -3.61 -15.27 6.89
CA ARG A 254 -4.11 -15.73 8.17
C ARG A 254 -3.30 -16.92 8.66
N ASP A 255 -3.06 -17.91 7.78
CA ASP A 255 -2.36 -19.13 8.15
C ASP A 255 -0.91 -18.84 8.57
N VAL A 256 -0.25 -17.92 7.86
CA VAL A 256 1.09 -17.46 8.24
C VAL A 256 1.06 -16.74 9.59
N GLY A 257 0.09 -15.84 9.81
CA GLY A 257 -0.05 -15.11 11.08
C GLY A 257 -0.32 -16.03 12.26
N ASP A 258 -1.22 -17.00 12.10
CA ASP A 258 -1.53 -18.00 13.15
C ASP A 258 -0.30 -18.84 13.48
N LEU A 259 0.47 -19.26 12.46
CA LEU A 259 1.69 -20.05 12.65
C LEU A 259 2.81 -19.28 13.35
N VAL A 260 3.07 -18.03 12.91
CA VAL A 260 4.10 -17.17 13.51
C VAL A 260 3.75 -16.82 14.96
N GLY A 261 2.48 -16.55 15.22
CA GLY A 261 1.99 -16.15 16.54
C GLY A 261 1.77 -17.29 17.52
N ASP A 262 1.87 -18.56 17.10
CA ASP A 262 1.57 -19.72 17.94
C ASP A 262 2.57 -19.87 19.10
N THR A 263 2.10 -19.62 20.32
CA THR A 263 2.90 -19.71 21.55
C THR A 263 3.14 -21.15 22.03
N SER A 264 2.47 -22.14 21.44
CA SER A 264 2.68 -23.56 21.76
C SER A 264 3.92 -24.14 21.06
N MET A 265 4.43 -23.47 20.03
CA MET A 265 5.63 -23.88 19.31
C MET A 265 6.90 -23.49 20.06
N ALA A 266 7.84 -24.44 20.19
CA ALA A 266 9.16 -24.15 20.78
C ALA A 266 10.02 -23.25 19.89
N GLU A 267 9.86 -23.33 18.58
CA GLU A 267 10.58 -22.58 17.56
C GLU A 267 9.60 -22.14 16.46
N PRO A 268 8.78 -21.09 16.69
CA PRO A 268 7.88 -20.58 15.68
C PRO A 268 8.70 -19.95 14.52
N PRO A 269 8.20 -20.01 13.28
CA PRO A 269 8.92 -19.46 12.15
C PRO A 269 8.92 -17.94 12.15
N ILE A 270 9.88 -17.35 11.42
CA ILE A 270 9.83 -15.97 10.98
C ILE A 270 8.84 -15.86 9.83
N GLY A 271 7.92 -14.91 9.93
CA GLY A 271 6.95 -14.61 8.87
C GLY A 271 7.46 -13.51 7.93
N ILE A 272 7.59 -13.80 6.63
CA ILE A 272 8.03 -12.84 5.63
C ILE A 272 6.83 -12.33 4.83
N GLY A 273 6.82 -11.02 4.52
CA GLY A 273 5.77 -10.38 3.72
C GLY A 273 4.42 -10.31 4.42
N MET A 274 4.39 -10.45 5.74
CA MET A 274 3.17 -10.27 6.53
C MET A 274 2.73 -8.81 6.53
N VAL A 275 1.42 -8.58 6.47
CA VAL A 275 0.86 -7.22 6.58
C VAL A 275 0.87 -6.76 8.04
N TYR A 276 1.30 -5.52 8.28
CA TYR A 276 1.38 -4.95 9.64
C TYR A 276 0.01 -4.93 10.34
N SER A 277 -1.07 -4.82 9.61
CA SER A 277 -2.42 -4.91 10.17
C SER A 277 -2.78 -6.27 10.78
N GLN A 278 -1.91 -7.30 10.69
CA GLN A 278 -2.06 -8.54 11.46
C GLN A 278 -1.91 -8.29 12.96
N MET A 279 -1.27 -7.20 13.38
CA MET A 279 -1.17 -6.80 14.79
C MET A 279 -2.51 -6.76 15.51
N ARG A 280 -3.61 -6.49 14.81
CA ARG A 280 -4.97 -6.55 15.41
C ARG A 280 -5.34 -7.89 16.04
N TYR A 281 -4.61 -8.96 15.70
CA TYR A 281 -4.80 -10.30 16.26
C TYR A 281 -3.79 -10.66 17.34
N TYR A 282 -2.88 -9.74 17.67
CA TYR A 282 -1.93 -9.95 18.76
C TYR A 282 -2.70 -10.04 20.10
N GLY A 283 -2.50 -11.13 20.83
CA GLY A 283 -3.20 -11.39 22.08
C GLY A 283 -4.69 -11.72 21.95
N ASP A 284 -5.17 -12.06 20.75
CA ASP A 284 -6.55 -12.49 20.53
C ASP A 284 -6.74 -13.92 21.08
N GLU A 285 -7.36 -14.01 22.27
CA GLU A 285 -7.64 -15.28 22.96
C GLU A 285 -8.53 -16.21 22.13
N SER A 286 -9.40 -15.68 21.28
CA SER A 286 -10.28 -16.49 20.41
C SER A 286 -9.48 -17.20 19.31
N ARG A 287 -8.23 -16.79 19.06
CA ARG A 287 -7.30 -17.35 18.09
C ARG A 287 -6.08 -18.00 18.72
N GLY A 288 -6.10 -18.27 20.04
CA GLY A 288 -5.00 -18.94 20.72
C GLY A 288 -3.94 -18.02 21.31
N ASP A 289 -4.29 -16.76 21.62
CA ASP A 289 -3.38 -15.76 22.19
C ASP A 289 -2.12 -15.57 21.34
N LEU A 290 -2.32 -15.21 20.07
CA LEU A 290 -1.24 -15.03 19.11
C LEU A 290 -0.25 -13.94 19.54
N ARG A 291 1.05 -14.22 19.42
CA ARG A 291 2.15 -13.34 19.85
C ARG A 291 3.11 -13.05 18.72
N HIS A 292 2.63 -12.42 17.66
CA HIS A 292 3.46 -12.02 16.52
C HIS A 292 3.64 -10.50 16.49
N GLN A 293 4.89 -10.05 16.46
CA GLN A 293 5.24 -8.64 16.31
C GLN A 293 6.06 -8.40 15.03
N PRO A 294 5.92 -7.22 14.38
CA PRO A 294 6.79 -6.85 13.28
C PRO A 294 8.18 -6.48 13.79
N PHE A 295 9.17 -6.74 12.97
CA PHE A 295 10.47 -6.07 13.14
C PHE A 295 10.30 -4.58 12.85
N LEU A 296 10.87 -3.74 13.71
CA LEU A 296 10.92 -2.29 13.52
C LEU A 296 12.33 -1.81 13.15
N GLU A 297 13.35 -2.66 13.33
CA GLU A 297 14.76 -2.38 13.10
C GLU A 297 15.46 -3.55 12.39
N LEU A 298 15.06 -3.87 11.18
CA LEU A 298 15.72 -4.87 10.32
C LEU A 298 16.49 -4.19 9.19
N LYS A 299 17.67 -4.69 8.84
CA LYS A 299 18.52 -4.13 7.80
C LYS A 299 18.44 -4.92 6.48
N PRO A 300 18.50 -4.20 5.32
CA PRO A 300 18.61 -2.74 5.16
C PRO A 300 17.30 -1.99 5.39
N ALA A 301 16.16 -2.63 5.34
CA ALA A 301 14.82 -2.10 5.62
C ALA A 301 13.94 -3.16 6.28
N VAL A 302 12.92 -2.76 7.01
CA VAL A 302 12.05 -3.71 7.73
C VAL A 302 11.00 -4.37 6.82
N GLY A 303 10.84 -3.86 5.61
CA GLY A 303 9.85 -4.30 4.65
C GLY A 303 9.47 -3.20 3.66
N MET A 304 8.26 -3.23 3.14
CA MET A 304 7.75 -2.34 2.10
C MET A 304 6.50 -1.59 2.57
N ILE A 305 6.40 -0.29 2.23
CA ILE A 305 5.13 0.44 2.30
C ILE A 305 4.52 0.63 0.91
N TYR A 306 3.19 0.63 0.86
CA TYR A 306 2.42 0.81 -0.37
C TYR A 306 1.08 1.49 -0.09
N PRO A 307 0.52 2.25 -1.06
CA PRO A 307 -0.75 2.93 -0.88
C PRO A 307 -1.95 1.99 -1.05
N SER A 308 -2.97 2.20 -0.25
CA SER A 308 -4.33 1.74 -0.53
C SER A 308 -5.11 2.92 -1.11
N LEU A 309 -5.55 2.77 -2.34
CA LEU A 309 -6.05 3.83 -3.19
C LEU A 309 -7.57 3.94 -3.17
N GLN A 310 -8.07 5.16 -3.42
CA GLN A 310 -9.48 5.46 -3.62
C GLN A 310 -9.64 6.44 -4.78
N ASN A 311 -10.15 5.97 -5.90
CA ASN A 311 -10.23 6.76 -7.12
C ASN A 311 -11.62 6.66 -7.75
N ILE A 312 -12.08 7.72 -8.40
CA ILE A 312 -13.37 7.73 -9.13
C ILE A 312 -13.16 7.09 -10.49
N ALA A 313 -14.01 6.14 -10.85
CA ALA A 313 -13.99 5.48 -12.14
C ALA A 313 -14.47 6.42 -13.25
N TYR A 314 -13.87 6.29 -14.45
CA TYR A 314 -14.36 7.01 -15.63
C TYR A 314 -15.81 6.69 -15.90
N LYS A 315 -16.61 7.72 -16.25
CA LYS A 315 -18.06 7.62 -16.44
C LYS A 315 -18.80 6.96 -15.27
N ALA A 316 -18.28 7.17 -14.04
CA ALA A 316 -19.01 6.80 -12.82
C ALA A 316 -20.50 7.22 -12.95
N PRO A 317 -21.45 6.29 -12.81
CA PRO A 317 -22.87 6.63 -12.90
C PRO A 317 -23.32 7.62 -11.83
N ASN A 318 -22.65 7.61 -10.66
CA ASN A 318 -23.03 8.37 -9.47
C ASN A 318 -21.84 9.21 -8.94
N PRO A 319 -21.34 10.21 -9.71
CA PRO A 319 -20.09 10.90 -9.37
C PRO A 319 -20.21 11.77 -8.12
N ASN A 320 -21.38 12.32 -7.79
CA ASN A 320 -21.56 13.10 -6.57
C ASN A 320 -21.63 12.19 -5.33
N ALA A 321 -22.27 11.02 -5.44
CA ALA A 321 -22.27 10.02 -4.38
C ALA A 321 -20.84 9.46 -4.17
N ALA A 322 -20.05 9.31 -5.25
CA ALA A 322 -18.64 8.94 -5.17
C ALA A 322 -17.81 9.98 -4.40
N LYS A 323 -17.95 11.28 -4.71
CA LYS A 323 -17.29 12.37 -3.97
C LYS A 323 -17.63 12.34 -2.49
N LEU A 324 -18.91 12.18 -2.16
CA LEU A 324 -19.39 12.14 -0.79
C LEU A 324 -18.86 10.92 -0.03
N MET A 325 -18.81 9.74 -0.69
CA MET A 325 -18.23 8.54 -0.12
C MET A 325 -16.72 8.69 0.11
N ILE A 326 -15.97 9.27 -0.82
CA ILE A 326 -14.54 9.52 -0.63
C ILE A 326 -14.30 10.50 0.53
N LYS A 327 -15.13 11.55 0.67
CA LYS A 327 -15.09 12.42 1.84
C LYS A 327 -15.27 11.64 3.14
N TYR A 328 -16.29 10.80 3.18
CA TYR A 328 -16.58 9.96 4.35
C TYR A 328 -15.42 8.97 4.65
N LEU A 329 -14.85 8.31 3.63
CA LEU A 329 -13.76 7.36 3.78
C LEU A 329 -12.44 7.99 4.27
N ASN A 330 -12.23 9.29 4.05
CA ASN A 330 -11.08 10.01 4.62
C ASN A 330 -11.24 10.33 6.10
N GLY A 331 -12.44 10.15 6.66
CA GLY A 331 -12.72 10.35 8.08
C GLY A 331 -12.62 11.80 8.54
N ASP A 332 -12.57 11.97 9.85
CA ASP A 332 -12.31 13.24 10.53
C ASP A 332 -10.86 13.30 11.06
N ASP A 333 -10.50 14.40 11.72
CA ASP A 333 -9.18 14.61 12.33
C ASP A 333 -8.93 13.77 13.60
N GLN A 334 -9.94 13.00 14.04
CA GLN A 334 -9.83 12.02 15.12
C GLN A 334 -9.69 10.57 14.60
N GLY A 335 -9.64 10.37 13.28
CA GLY A 335 -9.58 9.03 12.67
C GLY A 335 -10.91 8.29 12.70
N GLY A 336 -12.02 9.03 12.87
CA GLY A 336 -13.38 8.50 12.91
C GLY A 336 -14.04 8.35 11.55
N LEU A 337 -15.34 8.17 11.56
CA LEU A 337 -16.17 7.96 10.36
C LEU A 337 -15.68 6.79 9.53
N GLY A 338 -15.77 6.92 8.22
CA GLY A 338 -15.36 5.88 7.28
C GLY A 338 -13.89 5.48 7.31
N LEU A 339 -13.02 6.23 7.97
CA LEU A 339 -11.62 5.86 8.18
C LEU A 339 -11.45 4.87 9.35
N ALA A 340 -12.31 4.93 10.36
CA ALA A 340 -12.18 4.17 11.60
C ALA A 340 -11.86 2.68 11.44
N PRO A 341 -12.44 1.91 10.50
CA PRO A 341 -12.10 0.51 10.33
C PRO A 341 -10.65 0.24 9.92
N TRP A 342 -9.97 1.23 9.34
CA TRP A 342 -8.56 1.12 8.94
C TRP A 342 -7.62 1.91 9.84
N PHE A 343 -8.15 2.73 10.73
CA PHE A 343 -7.35 3.48 11.70
C PHE A 343 -6.89 2.53 12.81
N GLN A 344 -5.81 1.81 12.55
CA GLN A 344 -5.21 0.78 13.41
C GLN A 344 -3.72 0.64 13.13
N GLU A 345 -3.04 -0.14 13.95
CA GLU A 345 -1.61 -0.42 13.84
C GLU A 345 -1.23 -0.89 12.42
N GLY A 346 -0.14 -0.32 11.88
CA GLY A 346 0.36 -0.66 10.55
C GLY A 346 -0.43 -0.11 9.38
N ASN A 347 -1.37 0.80 9.65
CA ASN A 347 -1.99 1.65 8.65
C ASN A 347 -1.74 3.11 9.01
N TRP A 348 -1.28 3.87 8.05
CA TRP A 348 -1.02 5.31 8.20
C TRP A 348 -1.96 6.07 7.27
N PRO A 349 -2.93 6.81 7.81
CA PRO A 349 -3.83 7.65 7.01
C PRO A 349 -3.06 8.58 6.08
N ALA A 350 -3.57 8.82 4.88
CA ALA A 350 -2.95 9.76 3.95
C ALA A 350 -3.06 11.21 4.47
N ARG A 351 -4.13 11.52 5.23
CA ARG A 351 -4.26 12.81 5.93
C ARG A 351 -3.35 12.84 7.16
N GLN A 352 -2.59 13.93 7.30
CA GLN A 352 -1.55 14.09 8.33
C GLN A 352 -1.98 14.98 9.52
N ASP A 353 -3.23 15.38 9.57
CA ASP A 353 -3.80 16.18 10.67
C ASP A 353 -4.39 15.33 11.81
N ILE A 354 -4.34 14.01 11.70
CA ILE A 354 -4.75 13.10 12.77
C ILE A 354 -3.66 13.04 13.82
N THR A 355 -4.00 13.44 15.04
CA THR A 355 -3.06 13.53 16.17
C THR A 355 -3.31 12.50 17.27
N VAL A 356 -4.38 11.74 17.17
CA VAL A 356 -4.71 10.68 18.12
C VAL A 356 -3.97 9.40 17.78
N GLY A 357 -3.46 8.72 18.81
CA GLY A 357 -2.82 7.40 18.67
C GLY A 357 -3.85 6.26 18.64
N HIS A 358 -3.36 5.07 18.37
CA HIS A 358 -4.13 3.83 18.51
C HIS A 358 -3.91 3.23 19.89
N ALA A 359 -4.96 2.66 20.47
CA ALA A 359 -4.87 1.85 21.67
C ALA A 359 -5.12 0.38 21.29
N HIS A 360 -4.04 -0.39 21.18
CA HIS A 360 -4.14 -1.83 21.01
C HIS A 360 -4.66 -2.48 22.32
N PRO A 361 -5.63 -3.41 22.27
CA PRO A 361 -6.25 -3.97 23.47
C PRO A 361 -5.28 -4.61 24.47
N VAL A 362 -4.17 -5.18 23.97
CA VAL A 362 -3.17 -5.90 24.77
C VAL A 362 -1.91 -5.07 25.00
N LEU A 363 -1.42 -4.38 23.96
CA LEU A 363 -0.16 -3.63 24.01
C LEU A 363 -0.30 -2.19 24.53
N GLY A 364 -1.53 -1.72 24.67
CA GLY A 364 -1.79 -0.33 25.01
C GLY A 364 -1.57 0.63 23.84
N GLU A 365 -1.10 1.84 24.14
CA GLU A 365 -0.87 2.84 23.10
C GLU A 365 0.31 2.48 22.21
N ILE A 366 0.06 2.31 20.93
CA ILE A 366 1.09 2.10 19.89
C ILE A 366 1.21 3.39 19.07
N ASN A 367 2.41 3.92 18.98
CA ASN A 367 2.69 5.15 18.23
C ASN A 367 3.81 4.90 17.22
N TRP A 368 3.53 4.07 16.21
CA TRP A 368 4.45 3.85 15.11
C TRP A 368 4.33 4.97 14.09
N LYS A 369 5.29 5.88 14.09
CA LYS A 369 5.35 6.92 13.08
C LYS A 369 6.05 6.40 11.83
N LEU A 370 5.43 6.63 10.68
CA LEU A 370 5.93 6.15 9.40
C LEU A 370 7.36 6.62 9.11
N GLU A 371 7.67 7.86 9.46
CA GLU A 371 8.98 8.49 9.25
C GLU A 371 10.09 7.95 10.19
N GLU A 372 9.73 7.22 11.25
CA GLU A 372 10.67 6.63 12.20
C GLU A 372 11.04 5.18 11.85
N ILE A 373 10.32 4.56 10.89
CA ILE A 373 10.53 3.16 10.48
C ILE A 373 11.13 3.14 9.07
N ASN A 374 12.23 2.44 8.91
CA ASN A 374 12.93 2.37 7.63
C ASN A 374 12.29 1.30 6.71
N PHE A 375 11.28 1.71 5.93
CA PHE A 375 10.68 0.90 4.89
C PHE A 375 11.28 1.19 3.52
N TRP A 376 11.31 0.19 2.66
CA TRP A 376 11.31 0.44 1.22
C TRP A 376 9.95 1.02 0.80
N VAL A 377 9.98 2.05 -0.02
CA VAL A 377 8.76 2.57 -0.66
C VAL A 377 8.56 1.80 -1.96
N MET A 378 7.39 1.23 -2.15
CA MET A 378 7.06 0.56 -3.41
C MET A 378 7.26 1.51 -4.60
N ASP A 379 8.13 1.14 -5.54
CA ASP A 379 8.24 1.81 -6.83
C ASP A 379 7.26 1.14 -7.83
N PRO A 380 6.19 1.82 -8.23
CA PRO A 380 5.19 1.21 -9.10
C PRO A 380 5.71 0.90 -10.50
N GLU A 381 6.69 1.67 -11.02
CA GLU A 381 7.29 1.44 -12.34
C GLU A 381 8.18 0.19 -12.30
N ALA A 382 9.07 0.10 -11.31
CA ALA A 382 9.90 -1.08 -11.11
C ALA A 382 9.07 -2.36 -10.94
N ILE A 383 8.01 -2.31 -10.13
CA ILE A 383 7.11 -3.46 -9.96
C ILE A 383 6.44 -3.82 -11.29
N TRP A 384 5.93 -2.83 -12.03
CA TRP A 384 5.25 -3.07 -13.31
C TRP A 384 6.17 -3.71 -14.35
N GLU A 385 7.43 -3.30 -14.39
CA GLU A 385 8.41 -3.80 -15.35
C GLU A 385 8.97 -5.17 -14.96
N GLN A 386 9.21 -5.42 -13.67
CA GLN A 386 9.98 -6.59 -13.21
C GLN A 386 9.13 -7.74 -12.68
N SER A 387 7.85 -7.51 -12.30
CA SER A 387 7.08 -8.53 -11.58
C SER A 387 6.89 -9.85 -12.35
N ASN A 388 6.80 -9.79 -13.68
CA ASN A 388 6.70 -11.01 -14.49
C ASN A 388 8.00 -11.84 -14.44
N ASP A 389 9.15 -11.19 -14.54
CA ASP A 389 10.45 -11.87 -14.50
C ASP A 389 10.70 -12.47 -13.10
N VAL A 390 10.32 -11.73 -12.05
CA VAL A 390 10.38 -12.22 -10.67
C VAL A 390 9.44 -13.41 -10.45
N GLN A 391 8.23 -13.35 -11.01
CA GLN A 391 7.26 -14.44 -10.94
C GLN A 391 7.79 -15.69 -11.65
N ASP A 392 8.32 -15.55 -12.87
CA ASP A 392 8.88 -16.66 -13.64
C ASP A 392 10.09 -17.26 -12.92
N TRP A 393 10.97 -16.42 -12.39
CA TRP A 393 12.11 -16.87 -11.59
C TRP A 393 11.63 -17.66 -10.35
N TRP A 394 10.62 -17.14 -9.62
CA TRP A 394 10.05 -17.81 -8.45
C TRP A 394 9.46 -19.17 -8.81
N MET A 395 8.67 -19.24 -9.88
CA MET A 395 8.07 -20.51 -10.34
C MET A 395 9.11 -21.58 -10.68
N VAL A 396 10.23 -21.19 -11.28
CA VAL A 396 11.31 -22.15 -11.62
C VAL A 396 12.08 -22.63 -10.39
N ASN A 397 12.17 -21.82 -9.35
CA ASN A 397 13.09 -22.06 -8.23
C ASN A 397 12.40 -22.52 -6.93
N ALA A 398 11.10 -22.23 -6.77
CA ALA A 398 10.33 -22.63 -5.59
C ALA A 398 9.63 -24.00 -5.75
N TYR A 399 9.45 -24.47 -6.98
CA TYR A 399 8.78 -25.72 -7.32
C TYR A 399 9.67 -26.64 -8.16
#